data_069fa26c6384de98fd7c8f57ac5793ba
#
_entry.id   069fa26c6384de98fd7c8f57ac5793ba
#
_cell.length_a   1.000
_cell.length_b   1.000
_cell.length_c   1.000
_cell.angle_alpha   90.00
_cell.angle_beta   90.00
_cell.angle_gamma   90.00
#
_symmetry.space_group_name_H-M   'P 1'
#
loop_
_entity.id
_entity.type
_entity.pdbx_description
1 polymer ?
#
loop_
_entity_poly.entity_id
_entity_poly.type
_entity_poly.pdbx_seq_one_letter_code
_entity_poly.pdbx_strand_id
1 'polypeptide(L)'
;MSRERFTDRRDAGRHLATELADRRLDRTLADPVVLGLPRGGVPVAAEVAQALDAPLDVLVVRKLGLPRQPELAMGAIGERGARVLNDDVLVQGRISAEELAAVEGRERAELEARLRRFRGAAPPVDLAGRTAVIVDDGVATGATARVASLVARELGAASVVLAMPVGAPDSVADLAAMPEVDEVVCLWAPPGFMAVGMHYLDFRQTTDAEVQAILEDARRDRHDGGAGADR
;
A
#
# COMPACT_ATOMS: atom_id res chain seq x y z
N MET A 1 -18.42 18.55 -12.89
CA MET A 1 -18.70 18.99 -11.52
C MET A 1 -17.38 18.99 -10.78
N SER A 2 -16.95 20.15 -10.23
CA SER A 2 -15.74 20.21 -9.39
C SER A 2 -16.01 19.41 -8.14
N ARG A 3 -15.29 18.29 -7.94
CA ARG A 3 -15.40 17.52 -6.70
C ARG A 3 -14.78 18.37 -5.58
N GLU A 4 -15.53 18.58 -4.53
CA GLU A 4 -15.03 19.26 -3.33
C GLU A 4 -13.87 18.41 -2.76
N ARG A 5 -12.92 19.08 -2.09
CA ARG A 5 -11.80 18.40 -1.42
C ARG A 5 -12.31 17.45 -0.34
N PHE A 6 -11.62 16.36 -0.11
CA PHE A 6 -11.85 15.54 1.07
C PHE A 6 -11.55 16.35 2.34
N THR A 7 -12.35 16.16 3.38
CA THR A 7 -12.10 16.82 4.67
C THR A 7 -10.75 16.38 5.23
N ASP A 8 -10.50 15.09 5.28
CA ASP A 8 -9.29 14.44 5.76
C ASP A 8 -9.13 13.04 5.14
N ARG A 9 -8.12 12.27 5.58
CA ARG A 9 -7.87 10.91 5.10
C ARG A 9 -8.97 9.91 5.45
N ARG A 10 -9.62 10.06 6.61
CA ARG A 10 -10.75 9.18 6.98
C ARG A 10 -11.96 9.45 6.09
N ASP A 11 -12.26 10.71 5.82
CA ASP A 11 -13.32 11.08 4.89
C ASP A 11 -13.08 10.50 3.50
N ALA A 12 -11.86 10.65 2.98
CA ALA A 12 -11.44 10.04 1.72
C ALA A 12 -11.56 8.51 1.75
N GLY A 13 -11.21 7.90 2.87
CA GLY A 13 -11.33 6.46 3.11
C GLY A 13 -12.77 5.97 3.05
N ARG A 14 -13.73 6.68 3.66
CA ARG A 14 -15.15 6.33 3.59
C ARG A 14 -15.70 6.36 2.16
N HIS A 15 -15.30 7.34 1.37
CA HIS A 15 -15.67 7.38 -0.05
C HIS A 15 -15.08 6.22 -0.83
N LEU A 16 -13.81 5.90 -0.61
CA LEU A 16 -13.14 4.77 -1.26
C LEU A 16 -13.74 3.43 -0.82
N ALA A 17 -14.09 3.31 0.45
CA ALA A 17 -14.75 2.15 1.02
C ALA A 17 -16.09 1.84 0.35
N THR A 18 -16.90 2.87 0.07
CA THR A 18 -18.18 2.70 -0.65
C THR A 18 -17.96 2.12 -2.04
N GLU A 19 -17.00 2.63 -2.79
CA GLU A 19 -16.68 2.13 -4.14
C GLU A 19 -16.19 0.67 -4.12
N LEU A 20 -15.38 0.31 -3.11
CA LEU A 20 -14.83 -1.04 -2.97
C LEU A 20 -15.85 -2.04 -2.42
N ALA A 21 -16.80 -1.61 -1.58
CA ALA A 21 -17.85 -2.46 -1.06
C ALA A 21 -18.76 -3.00 -2.17
N ASP A 22 -19.11 -2.19 -3.16
CA ASP A 22 -19.89 -2.60 -4.31
C ASP A 22 -19.18 -3.72 -5.10
N ARG A 23 -17.85 -3.61 -5.25
CA ARG A 23 -17.01 -4.62 -5.92
C ARG A 23 -16.94 -5.94 -5.15
N ARG A 24 -16.96 -5.90 -3.82
CA ARG A 24 -17.04 -7.11 -2.99
C ARG A 24 -18.35 -7.87 -3.20
N LEU A 25 -19.48 -7.16 -3.31
CA LEU A 25 -20.76 -7.75 -3.60
C LEU A 25 -20.77 -8.50 -4.95
N ASP A 26 -20.09 -7.98 -5.94
CA ASP A 26 -19.91 -8.60 -7.26
C ASP A 26 -18.87 -9.73 -7.27
N ARG A 27 -18.29 -10.09 -6.10
CA ARG A 27 -17.25 -11.11 -5.91
C ARG A 27 -15.94 -10.85 -6.67
N THR A 28 -15.68 -9.64 -7.09
CA THR A 28 -14.40 -9.26 -7.71
C THR A 28 -13.28 -9.15 -6.69
N LEU A 29 -13.61 -8.95 -5.39
CA LEU A 29 -12.67 -8.95 -4.25
C LEU A 29 -12.86 -10.22 -3.41
N ALA A 30 -12.19 -11.32 -3.79
CA ALA A 30 -12.24 -12.57 -3.03
C ALA A 30 -11.24 -12.55 -1.87
N ASP A 31 -11.70 -12.88 -0.65
CA ASP A 31 -10.88 -12.94 0.58
C ASP A 31 -9.87 -11.79 0.71
N PRO A 32 -10.34 -10.53 0.79
CA PRO A 32 -9.46 -9.37 0.77
C PRO A 32 -8.64 -9.23 2.04
N VAL A 33 -7.40 -8.76 1.89
CA VAL A 33 -6.56 -8.20 2.94
C VAL A 33 -6.26 -6.75 2.57
N VAL A 34 -6.61 -5.82 3.43
CA VAL A 34 -6.35 -4.39 3.20
C VAL A 34 -5.00 -4.01 3.77
N LEU A 35 -4.17 -3.43 2.91
CA LEU A 35 -2.77 -3.08 3.21
C LEU A 35 -2.56 -1.58 3.04
N GLY A 36 -2.45 -0.85 4.16
CA GLY A 36 -2.15 0.57 4.11
C GLY A 36 -0.67 0.86 3.82
N LEU A 37 -0.38 1.72 2.85
CA LEU A 37 0.98 2.21 2.65
C LEU A 37 1.31 3.28 3.70
N PRO A 38 2.28 3.02 4.60
CA PRO A 38 2.52 3.95 5.69
C PRO A 38 3.26 5.22 5.19
N ARG A 39 2.91 6.34 5.75
CA ARG A 39 1.97 6.56 6.87
C ARG A 39 0.58 6.97 6.41
N GLY A 40 0.48 7.76 5.34
CA GLY A 40 -0.76 8.42 4.91
C GLY A 40 -1.86 7.47 4.47
N GLY A 41 -1.53 6.35 3.85
CA GLY A 41 -2.50 5.35 3.41
C GLY A 41 -3.19 4.58 4.55
N VAL A 42 -2.60 4.53 5.76
CA VAL A 42 -3.17 3.72 6.85
C VAL A 42 -4.52 4.24 7.36
N PRO A 43 -4.74 5.55 7.60
CA PRO A 43 -6.06 6.05 7.96
C PRO A 43 -7.12 5.83 6.89
N VAL A 44 -6.75 5.88 5.62
CA VAL A 44 -7.64 5.56 4.47
C VAL A 44 -7.98 4.08 4.46
N ALA A 45 -6.95 3.23 4.61
CA ALA A 45 -7.07 1.78 4.64
C ALA A 45 -7.96 1.27 5.79
N ALA A 46 -7.96 1.94 6.93
CA ALA A 46 -8.79 1.57 8.08
C ALA A 46 -10.29 1.63 7.75
N GLU A 47 -10.74 2.69 7.09
CA GLU A 47 -12.14 2.84 6.67
C GLU A 47 -12.52 1.78 5.62
N VAL A 48 -11.60 1.48 4.69
CA VAL A 48 -11.78 0.43 3.69
C VAL A 48 -11.86 -0.95 4.35
N ALA A 49 -10.95 -1.28 5.27
CA ALA A 49 -10.93 -2.56 5.95
C ALA A 49 -12.20 -2.80 6.76
N GLN A 50 -12.69 -1.77 7.45
CA GLN A 50 -13.95 -1.83 8.20
C GLN A 50 -15.15 -2.10 7.28
N ALA A 51 -15.25 -1.40 6.16
CA ALA A 51 -16.38 -1.58 5.23
C ALA A 51 -16.35 -2.94 4.51
N LEU A 52 -15.15 -3.46 4.25
CA LEU A 52 -14.98 -4.78 3.62
C LEU A 52 -15.01 -5.93 4.63
N ASP A 53 -15.13 -5.67 5.94
CA ASP A 53 -14.94 -6.67 6.99
C ASP A 53 -13.67 -7.52 6.74
N ALA A 54 -12.56 -6.85 6.44
CA ALA A 54 -11.31 -7.46 6.02
C ALA A 54 -10.17 -7.19 7.01
N PRO A 55 -9.17 -8.07 7.10
CA PRO A 55 -7.96 -7.78 7.86
C PRO A 55 -7.28 -6.50 7.37
N LEU A 56 -6.84 -5.66 8.34
CA LEU A 56 -5.98 -4.52 8.09
C LEU A 56 -4.56 -4.81 8.52
N ASP A 57 -3.59 -4.50 7.66
CA ASP A 57 -2.18 -4.45 8.02
C ASP A 57 -1.47 -3.31 7.26
N VAL A 58 -0.19 -3.10 7.53
CA VAL A 58 0.67 -2.21 6.74
C VAL A 58 1.49 -3.02 5.75
N LEU A 59 1.71 -2.47 4.58
CA LEU A 59 2.70 -2.98 3.63
C LEU A 59 3.88 -2.00 3.58
N VAL A 60 4.96 -2.37 4.27
CA VAL A 60 6.19 -1.59 4.25
C VAL A 60 7.10 -2.13 3.15
N VAL A 61 7.45 -1.28 2.22
CA VAL A 61 8.34 -1.60 1.10
C VAL A 61 9.51 -0.62 1.05
N ARG A 62 10.62 -1.08 0.50
CA ARG A 62 11.81 -0.25 0.30
C ARG A 62 12.34 -0.43 -1.10
N LYS A 63 12.51 0.69 -1.82
CA LYS A 63 13.16 0.72 -3.11
C LYS A 63 14.66 0.49 -2.92
N LEU A 64 15.24 -0.37 -3.72
CA LEU A 64 16.70 -0.52 -3.84
C LEU A 64 17.19 0.44 -4.95
N GLY A 65 17.64 1.61 -4.55
CA GLY A 65 18.21 2.58 -5.50
C GLY A 65 19.63 2.22 -5.92
N LEU A 66 20.02 2.58 -7.14
CA LEU A 66 21.40 2.42 -7.58
C LEU A 66 22.37 3.22 -6.69
N PRO A 67 23.57 2.71 -6.36
CA PRO A 67 24.54 3.42 -5.49
C PRO A 67 24.89 4.84 -5.95
N ARG A 68 24.94 5.06 -7.25
CA ARG A 68 25.33 6.34 -7.87
C ARG A 68 24.13 7.15 -8.38
N GLN A 69 22.93 6.54 -8.42
CA GLN A 69 21.67 7.15 -8.86
C GLN A 69 20.52 6.60 -8.02
N PRO A 70 20.36 7.05 -6.76
CA PRO A 70 19.38 6.48 -5.83
C PRO A 70 17.92 6.57 -6.33
N GLU A 71 17.63 7.49 -7.25
CA GLU A 71 16.29 7.63 -7.84
C GLU A 71 15.97 6.50 -8.83
N LEU A 72 16.96 5.88 -9.46
CA LEU A 72 16.75 4.74 -10.33
C LEU A 72 16.71 3.45 -9.51
N ALA A 73 15.59 2.75 -9.55
CA ALA A 73 15.38 1.53 -8.80
C ALA A 73 15.98 0.31 -9.52
N MET A 74 16.94 -0.35 -8.89
CA MET A 74 17.43 -1.66 -9.30
C MET A 74 16.63 -2.82 -8.67
N GLY A 75 15.67 -2.51 -7.84
CA GLY A 75 14.80 -3.49 -7.23
C GLY A 75 14.00 -2.94 -6.06
N ALA A 76 13.39 -3.85 -5.33
CA ALA A 76 12.60 -3.57 -4.15
C ALA A 76 12.68 -4.73 -3.15
N ILE A 77 12.52 -4.42 -1.88
CA ILE A 77 12.37 -5.40 -0.82
C ILE A 77 11.13 -5.14 0.01
N GLY A 78 10.56 -6.20 0.53
CA GLY A 78 9.48 -6.23 1.49
C GLY A 78 9.82 -7.12 2.67
N GLU A 79 8.86 -7.30 3.55
CA GLU A 79 8.95 -8.22 4.66
C GLU A 79 8.99 -9.70 4.22
N ARG A 80 9.26 -10.61 5.16
CA ARG A 80 9.29 -12.07 4.93
C ARG A 80 10.27 -12.50 3.83
N GLY A 81 11.28 -11.68 3.54
CA GLY A 81 12.28 -11.96 2.52
C GLY A 81 11.85 -11.59 1.10
N ALA A 82 10.67 -11.00 0.91
CA ALA A 82 10.22 -10.57 -0.42
C ALA A 82 11.26 -9.64 -1.08
N ARG A 83 11.62 -9.97 -2.32
CA ARG A 83 12.68 -9.32 -3.05
C ARG A 83 12.42 -9.39 -4.55
N VAL A 84 12.34 -8.26 -5.18
CA VAL A 84 12.19 -8.13 -6.63
C VAL A 84 13.38 -7.35 -7.17
N LEU A 85 14.03 -7.84 -8.20
CA LEU A 85 15.16 -7.17 -8.87
C LEU A 85 14.78 -6.82 -10.31
N ASN A 86 15.40 -5.77 -10.81
CA ASN A 86 15.37 -5.39 -12.21
C ASN A 86 16.75 -5.69 -12.83
N ASP A 87 16.84 -6.87 -13.47
CA ASP A 87 18.08 -7.36 -14.03
C ASP A 87 18.66 -6.44 -15.11
N ASP A 88 17.78 -5.80 -15.91
CA ASP A 88 18.23 -4.84 -16.93
C ASP A 88 18.95 -3.65 -16.30
N VAL A 89 18.41 -3.12 -15.21
CA VAL A 89 19.01 -2.00 -14.47
C VAL A 89 20.30 -2.42 -13.79
N LEU A 90 20.37 -3.63 -13.23
CA LEU A 90 21.60 -4.17 -12.63
C LEU A 90 22.72 -4.31 -13.68
N VAL A 91 22.40 -4.86 -14.84
CA VAL A 91 23.36 -5.04 -15.94
C VAL A 91 23.82 -3.68 -16.50
N GLN A 92 22.87 -2.77 -16.81
CA GLN A 92 23.21 -1.44 -17.34
C GLN A 92 24.01 -0.60 -16.34
N GLY A 93 23.65 -0.69 -15.04
CA GLY A 93 24.34 -0.02 -13.94
C GLY A 93 25.69 -0.64 -13.59
N ARG A 94 26.03 -1.81 -14.14
CA ARG A 94 27.22 -2.62 -13.82
C ARG A 94 27.36 -2.82 -12.32
N ILE A 95 26.26 -3.18 -11.65
CA ILE A 95 26.21 -3.34 -10.21
C ILE A 95 26.81 -4.69 -9.83
N SER A 96 27.81 -4.67 -8.96
CA SER A 96 28.40 -5.89 -8.42
C SER A 96 27.47 -6.51 -7.36
N ALA A 97 27.64 -7.82 -7.12
CA ALA A 97 26.90 -8.52 -6.06
C ALA A 97 27.16 -7.89 -4.68
N GLU A 98 28.37 -7.38 -4.44
CA GLU A 98 28.75 -6.70 -3.19
C GLU A 98 28.04 -5.35 -3.03
N GLU A 99 27.98 -4.55 -4.11
CA GLU A 99 27.25 -3.27 -4.12
C GLU A 99 25.75 -3.49 -3.86
N LEU A 100 25.15 -4.47 -4.54
CA LEU A 100 23.76 -4.85 -4.33
C LEU A 100 23.51 -5.29 -2.88
N ALA A 101 24.33 -6.19 -2.36
CA ALA A 101 24.20 -6.66 -0.98
C ALA A 101 24.34 -5.55 0.05
N ALA A 102 25.26 -4.58 -0.18
CA ALA A 102 25.43 -3.43 0.69
C ALA A 102 24.20 -2.50 0.70
N VAL A 103 23.59 -2.24 -0.45
CA VAL A 103 22.32 -1.48 -0.53
C VAL A 103 21.19 -2.25 0.15
N GLU A 104 21.03 -3.52 -0.19
CA GLU A 104 19.98 -4.36 0.36
C GLU A 104 20.07 -4.46 1.90
N GLY A 105 21.27 -4.63 2.44
CA GLY A 105 21.47 -4.70 3.90
C GLY A 105 21.04 -3.43 4.63
N ARG A 106 21.34 -2.24 4.08
CA ARG A 106 20.89 -0.97 4.66
C ARG A 106 19.38 -0.82 4.60
N GLU A 107 18.79 -1.07 3.42
CA GLU A 107 17.34 -0.92 3.24
C GLU A 107 16.55 -1.95 4.05
N ARG A 108 17.09 -3.16 4.24
CA ARG A 108 16.49 -4.20 5.09
C ARG A 108 16.46 -3.80 6.56
N ALA A 109 17.55 -3.24 7.07
CA ALA A 109 17.60 -2.74 8.45
C ALA A 109 16.55 -1.64 8.69
N GLU A 110 16.40 -0.74 7.73
CA GLU A 110 15.39 0.33 7.78
C GLU A 110 13.96 -0.22 7.66
N LEU A 111 13.73 -1.20 6.77
CA LEU A 111 12.46 -1.90 6.63
C LEU A 111 12.04 -2.54 7.96
N GLU A 112 12.93 -3.31 8.58
CA GLU A 112 12.67 -3.99 9.85
C GLU A 112 12.42 -3.00 10.99
N ALA A 113 13.16 -1.89 11.05
CA ALA A 113 12.92 -0.84 12.03
C ALA A 113 11.52 -0.23 11.89
N ARG A 114 11.05 -0.01 10.65
CA ARG A 114 9.69 0.49 10.37
C ARG A 114 8.62 -0.54 10.71
N LEU A 115 8.82 -1.80 10.37
CA LEU A 115 7.88 -2.88 10.70
C LEU A 115 7.71 -3.02 12.22
N ARG A 116 8.82 -3.04 12.97
CA ARG A 116 8.77 -3.05 14.45
C ARG A 116 8.02 -1.84 14.99
N ARG A 117 8.25 -0.67 14.41
CA ARG A 117 7.61 0.57 14.83
C ARG A 117 6.10 0.56 14.60
N PHE A 118 5.63 0.09 13.45
CA PHE A 118 4.20 0.12 13.12
C PHE A 118 3.42 -1.07 13.67
N ARG A 119 3.98 -2.28 13.58
CA ARG A 119 3.27 -3.53 13.90
C ARG A 119 3.60 -4.05 15.30
N GLY A 120 4.73 -3.63 15.90
CA GLY A 120 5.22 -4.20 17.15
C GLY A 120 5.60 -5.67 16.99
N ALA A 121 5.14 -6.51 17.91
CA ALA A 121 5.37 -7.95 17.90
C ALA A 121 4.28 -8.75 17.16
N ALA A 122 3.25 -8.10 16.64
CA ALA A 122 2.18 -8.82 15.95
C ALA A 122 2.69 -9.44 14.62
N PRO A 123 2.26 -10.67 14.28
CA PRO A 123 2.62 -11.28 13.02
C PRO A 123 1.97 -10.54 11.85
N PRO A 124 2.61 -10.56 10.67
CA PRO A 124 2.00 -10.04 9.44
C PRO A 124 0.79 -10.88 9.03
N VAL A 125 -0.19 -10.24 8.41
CA VAL A 125 -1.30 -10.95 7.77
C VAL A 125 -0.77 -11.72 6.56
N ASP A 126 -1.21 -12.97 6.40
CA ASP A 126 -0.81 -13.79 5.25
C ASP A 126 -1.56 -13.35 3.99
N LEU A 127 -0.84 -13.28 2.87
CA LEU A 127 -1.36 -12.89 1.56
C LEU A 127 -1.51 -14.07 0.59
N ALA A 128 -1.00 -15.26 0.95
CA ALA A 128 -0.99 -16.40 0.05
C ALA A 128 -2.39 -16.78 -0.43
N GLY A 129 -2.61 -16.71 -1.74
CA GLY A 129 -3.89 -17.03 -2.38
C GLY A 129 -5.01 -16.00 -2.19
N ARG A 130 -4.74 -14.86 -1.58
CA ARG A 130 -5.73 -13.82 -1.22
C ARG A 130 -5.66 -12.61 -2.12
N THR A 131 -6.66 -11.75 -2.06
CA THR A 131 -6.65 -10.43 -2.72
C THR A 131 -5.97 -9.40 -1.82
N ALA A 132 -4.84 -8.86 -2.26
CA ALA A 132 -4.19 -7.72 -1.61
C ALA A 132 -4.82 -6.41 -2.10
N VAL A 133 -5.55 -5.72 -1.23
CA VAL A 133 -6.08 -4.37 -1.49
C VAL A 133 -5.09 -3.36 -0.90
N ILE A 134 -4.22 -2.82 -1.74
CA ILE A 134 -3.18 -1.88 -1.35
C ILE A 134 -3.73 -0.46 -1.42
N VAL A 135 -3.73 0.23 -0.29
CA VAL A 135 -4.35 1.55 -0.12
C VAL A 135 -3.32 2.62 0.20
N ASP A 136 -3.39 3.74 -0.53
CA ASP A 136 -2.63 4.96 -0.23
C ASP A 136 -3.55 6.17 -0.11
N ASP A 137 -3.07 7.28 0.46
CA ASP A 137 -3.84 8.55 0.55
C ASP A 137 -3.89 9.31 -0.78
N GLY A 138 -3.10 8.91 -1.76
CA GLY A 138 -3.10 9.40 -3.13
C GLY A 138 -1.80 9.09 -3.85
N VAL A 139 -1.85 9.15 -5.16
CA VAL A 139 -0.73 8.80 -6.03
C VAL A 139 -0.26 9.99 -6.86
N ALA A 140 0.98 10.42 -6.64
CA ALA A 140 1.65 11.42 -7.47
C ALA A 140 2.47 10.75 -8.59
N THR A 141 3.54 10.03 -8.25
CA THR A 141 4.41 9.34 -9.22
C THR A 141 4.14 7.84 -9.34
N GLY A 142 3.38 7.28 -8.42
CA GLY A 142 3.11 5.84 -8.37
C GLY A 142 4.29 4.96 -7.92
N ALA A 143 5.44 5.53 -7.60
CA ALA A 143 6.65 4.75 -7.30
C ALA A 143 6.47 3.79 -6.11
N THR A 144 5.82 4.22 -5.03
CA THR A 144 5.57 3.37 -3.86
C THR A 144 4.54 2.29 -4.18
N ALA A 145 3.44 2.63 -4.84
CA ALA A 145 2.40 1.70 -5.23
C ALA A 145 2.93 0.60 -6.18
N ARG A 146 3.78 0.99 -7.15
CA ARG A 146 4.47 0.05 -8.06
C ARG A 146 5.30 -0.98 -7.28
N VAL A 147 6.14 -0.52 -6.37
CA VAL A 147 6.98 -1.39 -5.53
C VAL A 147 6.11 -2.28 -4.63
N ALA A 148 5.05 -1.72 -4.06
CA ALA A 148 4.13 -2.45 -3.19
C ALA A 148 3.41 -3.59 -3.95
N SER A 149 3.01 -3.36 -5.20
CA SER A 149 2.38 -4.39 -6.04
C SER A 149 3.31 -5.56 -6.32
N LEU A 150 4.56 -5.28 -6.68
CA LEU A 150 5.60 -6.31 -6.88
C LEU A 150 5.81 -7.14 -5.62
N VAL A 151 5.93 -6.48 -4.46
CA VAL A 151 6.14 -7.16 -3.18
C VAL A 151 4.91 -7.97 -2.76
N ALA A 152 3.70 -7.48 -2.99
CA ALA A 152 2.47 -8.23 -2.68
C ALA A 152 2.37 -9.52 -3.51
N ARG A 153 2.74 -9.50 -4.78
CA ARG A 153 2.83 -10.69 -5.63
C ARG A 153 3.88 -11.68 -5.11
N GLU A 154 5.05 -11.19 -4.74
CA GLU A 154 6.13 -12.01 -4.17
C GLU A 154 5.71 -12.66 -2.83
N LEU A 155 4.84 -12.01 -2.07
CA LEU A 155 4.23 -12.54 -0.85
C LEU A 155 3.08 -13.52 -1.13
N GLY A 156 2.80 -13.83 -2.40
CA GLY A 156 1.84 -14.84 -2.82
C GLY A 156 0.40 -14.34 -3.01
N ALA A 157 0.17 -13.04 -3.11
CA ALA A 157 -1.15 -12.51 -3.41
C ALA A 157 -1.67 -13.05 -4.76
N ALA A 158 -2.86 -13.64 -4.76
CA ALA A 158 -3.51 -14.14 -5.97
C ALA A 158 -4.03 -13.00 -6.84
N SER A 159 -4.46 -11.90 -6.20
CA SER A 159 -4.90 -10.68 -6.88
C SER A 159 -4.36 -9.45 -6.16
N VAL A 160 -4.04 -8.39 -6.92
CA VAL A 160 -3.56 -7.10 -6.40
C VAL A 160 -4.47 -6.00 -6.92
N VAL A 161 -5.12 -5.32 -6.00
CA VAL A 161 -5.94 -4.14 -6.26
C VAL A 161 -5.27 -2.93 -5.63
N LEU A 162 -4.98 -1.92 -6.43
CA LEU A 162 -4.52 -0.62 -5.93
C LEU A 162 -5.73 0.29 -5.72
N ALA A 163 -5.84 0.90 -4.57
CA ALA A 163 -6.98 1.75 -4.22
C ALA A 163 -6.51 3.08 -3.62
N MET A 164 -6.94 4.19 -4.20
CA MET A 164 -6.58 5.54 -3.78
C MET A 164 -7.70 6.55 -4.01
N PRO A 165 -7.85 7.54 -3.12
CA PRO A 165 -8.86 8.60 -3.28
C PRO A 165 -8.56 9.54 -4.45
N VAL A 166 -7.27 9.80 -4.73
CA VAL A 166 -6.86 10.73 -5.78
C VAL A 166 -5.52 10.32 -6.39
N GLY A 167 -5.35 10.56 -7.69
CA GLY A 167 -4.08 10.26 -8.37
C GLY A 167 -3.82 11.14 -9.59
N ALA A 168 -2.54 11.29 -9.94
CA ALA A 168 -2.14 11.87 -11.21
C ALA A 168 -2.63 10.94 -12.35
N PRO A 169 -3.33 11.46 -13.38
CA PRO A 169 -3.91 10.63 -14.44
C PRO A 169 -2.90 9.68 -15.10
N ASP A 170 -1.72 10.19 -15.46
CA ASP A 170 -0.68 9.40 -16.10
C ASP A 170 -0.16 8.27 -15.18
N SER A 171 0.06 8.58 -13.91
CA SER A 171 0.51 7.58 -12.93
C SER A 171 -0.54 6.51 -12.68
N VAL A 172 -1.83 6.87 -12.64
CA VAL A 172 -2.94 5.90 -12.52
C VAL A 172 -2.99 4.98 -13.74
N ALA A 173 -2.83 5.53 -14.93
CA ALA A 173 -2.78 4.75 -16.17
C ALA A 173 -1.55 3.81 -16.21
N ASP A 174 -0.38 4.30 -15.83
CA ASP A 174 0.84 3.50 -15.75
C ASP A 174 0.72 2.34 -14.76
N LEU A 175 0.09 2.57 -13.59
CA LEU A 175 -0.16 1.53 -12.60
C LEU A 175 -1.15 0.49 -13.11
N ALA A 176 -2.20 0.92 -13.81
CA ALA A 176 -3.18 0.01 -14.40
C ALA A 176 -2.62 -0.84 -15.55
N ALA A 177 -1.52 -0.40 -16.16
CA ALA A 177 -0.83 -1.15 -17.22
C ALA A 177 0.19 -2.17 -16.68
N MET A 178 0.41 -2.22 -15.36
CA MET A 178 1.37 -3.17 -14.76
C MET A 178 0.82 -4.59 -14.75
N PRO A 179 1.60 -5.60 -15.16
CA PRO A 179 1.15 -7.00 -15.12
C PRO A 179 0.90 -7.55 -13.71
N GLU A 180 1.49 -6.91 -12.69
CA GLU A 180 1.29 -7.28 -11.28
C GLU A 180 0.02 -6.71 -10.67
N VAL A 181 -0.66 -5.80 -11.35
CA VAL A 181 -1.88 -5.11 -10.89
C VAL A 181 -3.08 -5.61 -11.66
N ASP A 182 -4.05 -6.18 -10.98
CA ASP A 182 -5.29 -6.64 -11.62
C ASP A 182 -6.29 -5.52 -11.78
N GLU A 183 -6.30 -4.58 -10.83
CA GLU A 183 -7.23 -3.46 -10.87
C GLU A 183 -6.66 -2.23 -10.16
N VAL A 184 -7.01 -1.04 -10.68
CA VAL A 184 -6.75 0.25 -10.03
C VAL A 184 -8.08 0.96 -9.79
N VAL A 185 -8.37 1.23 -8.52
CA VAL A 185 -9.54 1.99 -8.08
C VAL A 185 -9.07 3.37 -7.63
N CYS A 186 -9.29 4.37 -8.47
CA CYS A 186 -8.99 5.77 -8.16
C CYS A 186 -10.27 6.59 -8.25
N LEU A 187 -10.72 7.18 -7.12
CA LEU A 187 -11.97 7.95 -7.10
C LEU A 187 -11.90 9.20 -7.97
N TRP A 188 -10.72 9.82 -8.02
CA TRP A 188 -10.54 11.05 -8.77
C TRP A 188 -9.13 11.16 -9.35
N ALA A 189 -9.05 11.26 -10.67
CA ALA A 189 -7.82 11.55 -11.41
C ALA A 189 -7.98 12.88 -12.18
N PRO A 190 -7.81 14.05 -11.50
CA PRO A 190 -8.10 15.33 -12.12
C PRO A 190 -7.05 15.70 -13.17
N PRO A 191 -7.46 16.25 -14.32
CA PRO A 191 -6.53 16.89 -15.22
C PRO A 191 -5.86 18.07 -14.48
N GLY A 192 -4.54 18.22 -14.63
CA GLY A 192 -3.78 19.25 -13.93
C GLY A 192 -3.49 18.93 -12.47
N PHE A 193 -3.45 17.65 -12.11
CA PHE A 193 -2.99 17.19 -10.79
C PHE A 193 -1.60 17.76 -10.48
N MET A 194 -1.45 18.38 -9.30
CA MET A 194 -0.17 18.94 -8.86
C MET A 194 0.43 18.20 -7.66
N ALA A 195 -0.42 17.93 -6.64
CA ALA A 195 0.00 17.22 -5.44
C ALA A 195 -1.20 16.64 -4.71
N VAL A 196 -1.01 15.48 -4.05
CA VAL A 196 -2.04 14.79 -3.26
C VAL A 196 -2.69 15.72 -2.24
N GLY A 197 -1.90 16.45 -1.46
CA GLY A 197 -2.39 17.30 -0.38
C GLY A 197 -3.32 18.43 -0.82
N MET A 198 -3.31 18.84 -2.08
CA MET A 198 -4.22 19.87 -2.58
C MET A 198 -5.69 19.41 -2.66
N HIS A 199 -5.91 18.10 -2.56
CA HIS A 199 -7.22 17.47 -2.62
C HIS A 199 -7.82 17.17 -1.25
N TYR A 200 -7.16 17.65 -0.18
CA TYR A 200 -7.59 17.55 1.21
C TYR A 200 -7.70 18.93 1.84
N LEU A 201 -8.66 19.10 2.77
CA LEU A 201 -8.75 20.29 3.61
C LEU A 201 -7.77 20.21 4.77
N ASP A 202 -7.67 19.01 5.39
CA ASP A 202 -6.67 18.68 6.41
C ASP A 202 -5.77 17.54 5.91
N PHE A 203 -4.52 17.88 5.59
CA PHE A 203 -3.50 16.93 5.13
C PHE A 203 -2.30 16.88 6.08
N ARG A 204 -2.52 17.02 7.39
CA ARG A 204 -1.47 16.87 8.40
C ARG A 204 -0.77 15.54 8.24
N GLN A 205 0.52 15.53 8.60
CA GLN A 205 1.30 14.32 8.56
C GLN A 205 0.76 13.32 9.60
N THR A 206 0.38 12.12 9.15
CA THR A 206 0.06 10.99 10.02
C THR A 206 1.30 10.59 10.80
N THR A 207 1.20 10.49 12.11
CA THR A 207 2.30 10.10 13.00
C THR A 207 2.44 8.59 13.09
N ASP A 208 3.60 8.12 13.53
CA ASP A 208 3.83 6.69 13.79
C ASP A 208 2.89 6.17 14.89
N ALA A 209 2.60 6.98 15.90
CA ALA A 209 1.66 6.63 16.98
C ALA A 209 0.22 6.47 16.48
N GLU A 210 -0.23 7.32 15.56
CA GLU A 210 -1.54 7.17 14.92
C GLU A 210 -1.62 5.88 14.10
N VAL A 211 -0.57 5.53 13.35
CA VAL A 211 -0.51 4.27 12.61
C VAL A 211 -0.62 3.07 13.55
N GLN A 212 0.15 3.06 14.66
CA GLN A 212 0.10 2.01 15.67
C GLN A 212 -1.30 1.85 16.26
N ALA A 213 -1.91 2.95 16.68
CA ALA A 213 -3.25 2.95 17.28
C ALA A 213 -4.29 2.36 16.32
N ILE A 214 -4.27 2.78 15.04
CA ILE A 214 -5.18 2.26 14.01
C ILE A 214 -5.04 0.74 13.84
N LEU A 215 -3.80 0.24 13.78
CA LEU A 215 -3.56 -1.19 13.60
C LEU A 215 -3.94 -2.00 14.85
N GLU A 216 -3.76 -1.46 16.03
CA GLU A 216 -4.16 -2.09 17.29
C GLU A 216 -5.69 -2.15 17.42
N ASP A 217 -6.39 -1.08 17.08
CA ASP A 217 -7.85 -1.03 17.07
C ASP A 217 -8.44 -2.06 16.11
N ALA A 218 -7.96 -2.10 14.88
CA ALA A 218 -8.43 -3.04 13.86
C ALA A 218 -8.21 -4.51 14.26
N ARG A 219 -7.17 -4.82 15.06
CA ARG A 219 -6.95 -6.18 15.58
C ARG A 219 -7.92 -6.52 16.72
N ARG A 220 -8.21 -5.57 17.61
CA ARG A 220 -9.17 -5.76 18.72
C ARG A 220 -10.56 -6.05 18.19
N ASP A 221 -11.04 -5.25 17.27
CA ASP A 221 -12.38 -5.38 16.68
C ASP A 221 -12.59 -6.77 16.05
N ARG A 222 -11.56 -7.35 15.44
CA ARG A 222 -11.62 -8.71 14.88
C ARG A 222 -11.59 -9.81 15.93
N HIS A 223 -10.91 -9.62 17.04
CA HIS A 223 -10.92 -10.59 18.14
C HIS A 223 -12.28 -10.65 18.83
N ASP A 224 -12.91 -9.51 19.02
CA ASP A 224 -14.20 -9.42 19.67
C ASP A 224 -15.35 -9.92 18.76
N GLY A 225 -15.26 -9.67 17.43
CA GLY A 225 -16.23 -10.17 16.44
C GLY A 225 -16.18 -11.69 16.24
N GLY A 226 -15.01 -12.33 16.38
CA GLY A 226 -14.85 -13.78 16.26
C GLY A 226 -15.41 -14.58 17.45
N ALA A 227 -15.50 -13.97 18.64
CA ALA A 227 -16.02 -14.65 19.83
C ALA A 227 -17.56 -14.76 19.89
N GLY A 228 -18.28 -14.06 19.00
CA GLY A 228 -19.75 -14.03 18.95
C GLY A 228 -20.40 -15.01 17.98
N ALA A 229 -19.65 -15.66 17.11
CA ALA A 229 -20.19 -16.51 16.04
C ALA A 229 -20.36 -18.00 16.43
N ASP A 230 -19.98 -18.40 17.65
CA ASP A 230 -20.00 -19.79 18.14
C ASP A 230 -21.01 -20.00 19.29
N ARG A 231 -22.12 -19.26 19.27
CA ARG A 231 -23.24 -19.51 20.22
C ARG A 231 -24.56 -19.73 19.53
#